data_c4aa76216476e4fdd31678a3dd7669f1
#
_entry.id   c4aa76216476e4fdd31678a3dd7669f1
#
_cell.length_a   1.000
_cell.length_b   1.000
_cell.length_c   1.000
_cell.angle_alpha   90.00
_cell.angle_beta   90.00
_cell.angle_gamma   90.00
#
_symmetry.space_group_name_H-M   'P 1'
#
loop_
_entity.id
_entity.type
_entity.pdbx_description
1 polymer ?
#
loop_
_entity_poly.entity_id
_entity_poly.type
_entity_poly.pdbx_seq_one_letter_code
_entity_poly.pdbx_strand_id
1 'polypeptide(L)'
;MLSIRNGASGATPGPGPAVTADAARTPEPALEPAPTPPPPGPAPGGHSVDDAILDSTARAVVDLGVDRITVAEVARRAGVSRPTVYRRWSGMEEVLAALLTREILRIADGRPAMARDRADLVDHVVDITWRLTDHTVLHTVLHQSPEVFRIYVLTRLGTSQRALIDVLTAHIARLQQQGEVRAGEPAQLATMVLLMAQSAMQSAGIVAPILDTHDLSDELAHALNGYLAP
;
A
#
# COMPACT_ATOMS: atom_id res chain seq x y z
N MET A 1 22.09 -23.25 51.90
CA MET A 1 23.31 -23.96 52.25
C MET A 1 24.35 -23.67 51.20
N LEU A 2 25.29 -23.08 51.48
CA LEU A 2 26.71 -22.63 51.41
C LEU A 2 26.91 -21.63 50.26
N SER A 3 27.15 -20.36 50.37
CA SER A 3 28.18 -19.58 51.13
C SER A 3 29.61 -20.01 50.92
N ILE A 4 30.46 -19.12 50.38
CA ILE A 4 31.84 -18.75 50.69
C ILE A 4 32.38 -17.91 49.53
N ARG A 5 32.59 -16.61 49.65
CA ARG A 5 33.55 -15.72 50.31
C ARG A 5 35.00 -15.76 49.80
N ASN A 6 35.43 -14.55 49.43
CA ASN A 6 36.75 -13.89 49.65
C ASN A 6 37.86 -14.17 48.64
N GLY A 7 38.70 -13.23 48.33
CA GLY A 7 39.18 -11.94 48.87
C GLY A 7 40.20 -11.32 47.91
N ALA A 8 40.27 -10.11 47.84
CA ALA A 8 41.12 -9.06 48.30
C ALA A 8 42.60 -9.03 47.81
N SER A 9 42.98 -7.80 47.55
CA SER A 9 44.33 -7.18 47.57
C SER A 9 44.91 -6.94 46.16
N GLY A 10 45.10 -5.78 45.62
CA GLY A 10 45.72 -4.58 46.17
C GLY A 10 47.08 -4.40 45.55
N ALA A 11 47.22 -3.39 44.70
CA ALA A 11 48.44 -2.62 44.56
C ALA A 11 48.31 -1.55 43.45
N THR A 12 48.30 -0.30 43.84
CA THR A 12 48.67 0.82 43.01
C THR A 12 50.19 0.92 42.96
N PRO A 13 50.83 1.32 41.85
CA PRO A 13 51.76 2.44 41.91
C PRO A 13 51.54 3.50 40.83
N GLY A 14 51.96 4.66 41.22
CA GLY A 14 51.80 5.99 40.71
C GLY A 14 52.54 6.37 39.41
N PRO A 15 52.66 7.68 39.18
CA PRO A 15 52.60 8.25 37.84
C PRO A 15 53.98 8.45 37.20
N GLY A 16 54.03 8.37 35.88
CA GLY A 16 55.17 8.77 35.05
C GLY A 16 54.71 9.32 33.69
N PRO A 17 55.49 10.02 32.96
CA PRO A 17 55.23 11.44 32.69
C PRO A 17 54.55 11.74 31.34
N ALA A 18 54.03 12.97 31.26
CA ALA A 18 53.42 13.61 30.10
C ALA A 18 54.34 13.56 28.86
N VAL A 19 53.74 13.16 27.73
CA VAL A 19 54.26 13.55 26.41
C VAL A 19 53.15 14.29 25.70
N THR A 20 53.35 15.59 25.60
CA THR A 20 52.64 16.51 24.71
C THR A 20 53.02 16.21 23.25
N ALA A 21 52.01 15.97 22.44
CA ALA A 21 52.11 16.24 21.01
C ALA A 21 50.68 16.49 20.47
N ASP A 22 50.41 17.70 20.36
CA ASP A 22 49.61 18.47 19.43
C ASP A 22 49.52 17.82 18.04
N ALA A 23 48.28 17.61 17.59
CA ALA A 23 47.83 17.73 16.20
C ALA A 23 46.32 17.72 16.20
N ALA A 24 45.74 18.88 16.19
CA ALA A 24 44.33 19.12 15.88
C ALA A 24 44.03 18.58 14.47
N ARG A 25 43.37 17.45 14.38
CA ARG A 25 42.65 17.03 13.17
C ARG A 25 41.23 17.57 13.29
N THR A 26 40.95 18.62 12.54
CA THR A 26 39.64 19.12 12.24
C THR A 26 38.85 17.97 11.62
N PRO A 27 37.65 17.58 12.14
CA PRO A 27 36.82 16.64 11.44
C PRO A 27 36.29 17.27 10.16
N GLU A 28 36.54 16.61 9.05
CA GLU A 28 35.97 16.91 7.74
C GLU A 28 34.43 16.80 7.88
N PRO A 29 33.65 17.81 7.40
CA PRO A 29 32.20 17.72 7.48
C PRO A 29 31.71 16.54 6.62
N ALA A 30 31.02 15.61 7.24
CA ALA A 30 30.31 14.55 6.56
C ALA A 30 29.37 15.18 5.53
N LEU A 31 29.62 14.89 4.25
CA LEU A 31 28.70 15.21 3.16
C LEU A 31 27.35 14.52 3.46
N GLU A 32 26.36 15.32 3.82
CA GLU A 32 24.97 14.85 3.85
C GLU A 32 24.62 14.30 2.46
N PRO A 33 23.98 13.11 2.36
CA PRO A 33 23.50 12.64 1.08
C PRO A 33 22.50 13.65 0.52
N ALA A 34 22.72 14.09 -0.71
CA ALA A 34 21.84 14.99 -1.42
C ALA A 34 20.38 14.47 -1.37
N PRO A 35 19.39 15.34 -1.15
CA PRO A 35 17.99 14.92 -1.12
C PRO A 35 17.63 14.26 -2.45
N THR A 36 17.10 13.05 -2.39
CA THR A 36 16.57 12.35 -3.55
C THR A 36 15.51 13.25 -4.20
N PRO A 37 15.64 13.58 -5.50
CA PRO A 37 14.64 14.42 -6.16
C PRO A 37 13.27 13.73 -6.07
N PRO A 38 12.18 14.48 -5.82
CA PRO A 38 10.84 13.93 -5.84
C PRO A 38 10.56 13.31 -7.23
N PRO A 39 9.77 12.25 -7.30
CA PRO A 39 9.37 11.67 -8.58
C PRO A 39 8.72 12.77 -9.44
N PRO A 40 8.99 12.81 -10.75
CA PRO A 40 8.38 13.80 -11.63
C PRO A 40 6.85 13.67 -11.55
N GLY A 41 6.19 14.76 -11.20
CA GLY A 41 4.74 14.86 -11.19
C GLY A 41 4.18 14.62 -12.60
N PRO A 42 2.91 14.17 -12.73
CA PRO A 42 2.30 13.89 -14.02
C PRO A 42 2.23 15.16 -14.86
N ALA A 43 2.80 15.09 -16.07
CA ALA A 43 2.63 16.13 -17.08
C ALA A 43 1.18 16.11 -17.59
N PRO A 44 0.52 17.24 -17.77
CA PRO A 44 -0.86 17.29 -18.25
C PRO A 44 -0.92 16.91 -19.74
N GLY A 45 -1.68 15.86 -20.08
CA GLY A 45 -2.23 15.67 -21.43
C GLY A 45 -1.53 14.71 -22.37
N GLY A 46 -0.63 13.81 -21.91
CA GLY A 46 -0.10 12.73 -22.74
C GLY A 46 -0.06 11.44 -21.94
N HIS A 47 -0.42 10.30 -22.56
CA HIS A 47 -0.19 9.00 -21.92
C HIS A 47 1.30 8.92 -21.55
N SER A 48 1.59 8.86 -20.26
CA SER A 48 2.98 8.77 -19.80
C SER A 48 3.57 7.44 -20.31
N VAL A 49 4.89 7.38 -20.46
CA VAL A 49 5.58 6.12 -20.80
C VAL A 49 5.19 5.02 -19.80
N ASP A 50 4.96 5.41 -18.54
CA ASP A 50 4.55 4.51 -17.47
C ASP A 50 3.12 4.00 -17.73
N ASP A 51 2.19 4.86 -18.13
CA ASP A 51 0.83 4.46 -18.52
C ASP A 51 0.85 3.50 -19.71
N ALA A 52 1.64 3.79 -20.75
CA ALA A 52 1.77 2.90 -21.92
C ALA A 52 2.30 1.50 -21.52
N ILE A 53 3.26 1.43 -20.61
CA ILE A 53 3.80 0.17 -20.09
C ILE A 53 2.73 -0.55 -19.27
N LEU A 54 2.05 0.14 -18.35
CA LEU A 54 1.03 -0.45 -17.49
C LEU A 54 -0.22 -0.89 -18.31
N ASP A 55 -0.63 -0.13 -19.33
CA ASP A 55 -1.72 -0.54 -20.23
C ASP A 55 -1.35 -1.79 -21.06
N SER A 56 -0.10 -1.85 -21.50
CA SER A 56 0.40 -3.02 -22.22
C SER A 56 0.49 -4.24 -21.30
N THR A 57 0.84 -4.02 -20.02
CA THR A 57 0.85 -5.06 -19.00
C THR A 57 -0.58 -5.56 -18.72
N ALA A 58 -1.56 -4.66 -18.56
CA ALA A 58 -2.95 -5.05 -18.35
C ALA A 58 -3.48 -5.94 -19.48
N ARG A 59 -3.24 -5.53 -20.73
CA ARG A 59 -3.60 -6.38 -21.90
C ARG A 59 -2.89 -7.72 -21.90
N ALA A 60 -1.58 -7.73 -21.57
CA ALA A 60 -0.82 -8.97 -21.54
C ALA A 60 -1.30 -9.93 -20.42
N VAL A 61 -1.71 -9.40 -19.27
CA VAL A 61 -2.33 -10.19 -18.18
C VAL A 61 -3.58 -10.90 -18.66
N VAL A 62 -4.46 -10.18 -19.34
CA VAL A 62 -5.73 -10.75 -19.84
C VAL A 62 -5.48 -11.77 -20.94
N ASP A 63 -4.56 -11.49 -21.88
CA ASP A 63 -4.30 -12.33 -23.05
C ASP A 63 -3.53 -13.62 -22.72
N LEU A 64 -2.54 -13.53 -21.83
CA LEU A 64 -1.54 -14.59 -21.63
C LEU A 64 -1.60 -15.24 -20.24
N GLY A 65 -2.22 -14.59 -19.28
CA GLY A 65 -2.09 -14.93 -17.86
C GLY A 65 -0.77 -14.44 -17.25
N VAL A 66 -0.71 -14.37 -15.94
CA VAL A 66 0.42 -13.77 -15.19
C VAL A 66 1.72 -14.54 -15.40
N ASP A 67 1.68 -15.88 -15.44
CA ASP A 67 2.88 -16.74 -15.51
C ASP A 67 3.68 -16.61 -16.80
N ARG A 68 3.04 -16.11 -17.86
CA ARG A 68 3.65 -16.01 -19.19
C ARG A 68 4.15 -14.61 -19.53
N ILE A 69 3.90 -13.65 -18.67
CA ILE A 69 4.29 -12.27 -18.93
C ILE A 69 5.75 -12.06 -18.54
N THR A 70 6.50 -11.44 -19.44
CA THR A 70 7.88 -11.04 -19.20
C THR A 70 8.07 -9.55 -19.46
N VAL A 71 9.09 -8.95 -18.83
CA VAL A 71 9.48 -7.56 -19.09
C VAL A 71 9.74 -7.35 -20.59
N ALA A 72 10.27 -8.37 -21.29
CA ALA A 72 10.51 -8.30 -22.72
C ALA A 72 9.22 -8.17 -23.53
N GLU A 73 8.20 -8.94 -23.19
CA GLU A 73 6.89 -8.90 -23.86
C GLU A 73 6.18 -7.58 -23.60
N VAL A 74 6.19 -7.11 -22.34
CA VAL A 74 5.61 -5.82 -21.96
C VAL A 74 6.28 -4.68 -22.72
N ALA A 75 7.62 -4.63 -22.74
CA ALA A 75 8.39 -3.62 -23.46
C ALA A 75 8.06 -3.61 -24.96
N ARG A 76 8.00 -4.80 -25.58
CA ARG A 76 7.63 -4.97 -26.98
C ARG A 76 6.21 -4.43 -27.27
N ARG A 77 5.23 -4.78 -26.45
CA ARG A 77 3.83 -4.32 -26.60
C ARG A 77 3.68 -2.82 -26.36
N ALA A 78 4.45 -2.27 -25.43
CA ALA A 78 4.44 -0.85 -25.09
C ALA A 78 5.25 0.02 -26.09
N GLY A 79 5.98 -0.60 -27.03
CA GLY A 79 6.84 0.14 -27.97
C GLY A 79 8.04 0.80 -27.32
N VAL A 80 8.53 0.25 -26.17
CA VAL A 80 9.68 0.79 -25.45
C VAL A 80 10.82 -0.24 -25.36
N SER A 81 12.01 0.23 -25.00
CA SER A 81 13.14 -0.67 -24.74
C SER A 81 13.03 -1.34 -23.37
N ARG A 82 13.60 -2.58 -23.21
CA ARG A 82 13.70 -3.23 -21.88
C ARG A 82 14.41 -2.38 -20.85
N PRO A 83 15.53 -1.70 -21.13
CA PRO A 83 16.16 -0.76 -20.20
C PRO A 83 15.23 0.37 -19.75
N THR A 84 14.28 0.80 -20.60
CA THR A 84 13.27 1.79 -20.22
C THR A 84 12.33 1.27 -19.13
N VAL A 85 11.95 0.00 -19.18
CA VAL A 85 11.15 -0.64 -18.13
C VAL A 85 11.98 -0.81 -16.87
N TYR A 86 13.20 -1.38 -16.97
CA TYR A 86 14.07 -1.62 -15.81
C TYR A 86 14.52 -0.34 -15.07
N ARG A 87 14.54 0.80 -15.74
CA ARG A 87 14.82 2.09 -15.07
C ARG A 87 13.71 2.51 -14.10
N ARG A 88 12.49 1.99 -14.27
CA ARG A 88 11.29 2.33 -13.49
C ARG A 88 10.93 1.27 -12.48
N TRP A 89 11.08 0.01 -12.84
CA TRP A 89 10.73 -1.15 -12.04
C TRP A 89 11.84 -2.20 -12.12
N SER A 90 12.21 -2.78 -10.99
CA SER A 90 13.31 -3.75 -10.90
C SER A 90 12.98 -5.09 -11.60
N GLY A 91 11.68 -5.39 -11.80
CA GLY A 91 11.23 -6.63 -12.40
C GLY A 91 9.72 -6.67 -12.63
N MET A 92 9.24 -7.83 -13.09
CA MET A 92 7.83 -8.02 -13.43
C MET A 92 6.90 -7.88 -12.23
N GLU A 93 7.32 -8.32 -11.06
CA GLU A 93 6.55 -8.19 -9.81
C GLU A 93 6.24 -6.73 -9.47
N GLU A 94 7.22 -5.85 -9.62
CA GLU A 94 7.02 -4.41 -9.38
C GLU A 94 6.12 -3.77 -10.43
N VAL A 95 6.21 -4.20 -11.70
CA VAL A 95 5.30 -3.75 -12.77
C VAL A 95 3.87 -4.17 -12.45
N LEU A 96 3.64 -5.41 -12.01
CA LEU A 96 2.33 -5.91 -11.61
C LEU A 96 1.79 -5.17 -10.38
N ALA A 97 2.63 -4.92 -9.38
CA ALA A 97 2.25 -4.15 -8.19
C ALA A 97 1.86 -2.70 -8.54
N ALA A 98 2.59 -2.07 -9.47
CA ALA A 98 2.27 -0.74 -9.98
C ALA A 98 0.96 -0.75 -10.79
N LEU A 99 0.73 -1.78 -11.61
CA LEU A 99 -0.52 -1.99 -12.33
C LEU A 99 -1.71 -2.11 -11.37
N LEU A 100 -1.61 -2.99 -10.38
CA LEU A 100 -2.67 -3.17 -9.37
C LEU A 100 -2.98 -1.85 -8.65
N THR A 101 -1.95 -1.13 -8.23
CA THR A 101 -2.11 0.18 -7.57
C THR A 101 -2.87 1.14 -8.47
N ARG A 102 -2.49 1.25 -9.74
CA ARG A 102 -3.14 2.13 -10.70
C ARG A 102 -4.61 1.77 -10.93
N GLU A 103 -4.91 0.47 -11.14
CA GLU A 103 -6.29 0.03 -11.40
C GLU A 103 -7.18 0.24 -10.17
N ILE A 104 -6.68 -0.02 -8.96
CA ILE A 104 -7.42 0.24 -7.72
C ILE A 104 -7.74 1.72 -7.58
N LEU A 105 -6.75 2.60 -7.78
CA LEU A 105 -6.98 4.04 -7.67
C LEU A 105 -7.93 4.55 -8.76
N ARG A 106 -7.82 4.06 -10.00
CA ARG A 106 -8.78 4.41 -11.06
C ARG A 106 -10.22 4.04 -10.73
N ILE A 107 -10.43 2.88 -10.09
CA ILE A 107 -11.77 2.45 -9.66
C ILE A 107 -12.27 3.34 -8.52
N ALA A 108 -11.41 3.67 -7.56
CA ALA A 108 -11.75 4.54 -6.43
C ALA A 108 -12.04 5.98 -6.88
N ASP A 109 -11.26 6.53 -7.83
CA ASP A 109 -11.43 7.89 -8.39
C ASP A 109 -12.67 8.03 -9.27
N GLY A 110 -13.31 6.93 -9.66
CA GLY A 110 -14.50 6.93 -10.51
C GLY A 110 -15.75 7.55 -9.88
N ARG A 111 -15.68 8.00 -8.62
CA ARG A 111 -16.73 8.77 -7.94
C ARG A 111 -16.18 10.11 -7.43
N PRO A 112 -16.53 11.22 -8.09
CA PRO A 112 -15.84 12.52 -7.91
C PRO A 112 -16.29 13.33 -6.69
N ALA A 113 -17.31 12.92 -5.94
CA ALA A 113 -17.85 13.73 -4.87
C ALA A 113 -17.52 13.19 -3.48
N MET A 114 -17.21 14.12 -2.54
CA MET A 114 -17.19 13.79 -1.10
C MET A 114 -18.56 13.23 -0.69
N ALA A 115 -18.55 12.10 0.04
CA ALA A 115 -19.77 11.48 0.53
C ALA A 115 -20.64 12.49 1.29
N ARG A 116 -21.92 12.57 1.03
CA ARG A 116 -22.84 13.56 1.61
C ARG A 116 -23.11 13.30 3.09
N ASP A 117 -23.32 12.06 3.43
CA ASP A 117 -23.65 11.52 4.73
C ASP A 117 -23.01 10.13 4.93
N ARG A 118 -23.23 9.51 6.08
CA ARG A 118 -22.71 8.19 6.40
C ARG A 118 -23.21 7.11 5.42
N ALA A 119 -24.49 7.13 5.08
CA ALA A 119 -25.05 6.14 4.17
C ALA A 119 -24.40 6.20 2.80
N ASP A 120 -24.24 7.41 2.25
CA ASP A 120 -23.54 7.66 0.98
C ASP A 120 -22.06 7.19 1.03
N LEU A 121 -21.37 7.37 2.17
CA LEU A 121 -20.02 6.83 2.36
C LEU A 121 -20.00 5.30 2.31
N VAL A 122 -20.93 4.67 3.00
CA VAL A 122 -21.04 3.21 3.02
C VAL A 122 -21.34 2.67 1.62
N ASP A 123 -22.29 3.27 0.92
CA ASP A 123 -22.63 2.90 -0.47
C ASP A 123 -21.42 3.05 -1.40
N HIS A 124 -20.61 4.09 -1.21
CA HIS A 124 -19.36 4.27 -1.96
C HIS A 124 -18.36 3.14 -1.70
N VAL A 125 -18.15 2.79 -0.42
CA VAL A 125 -17.22 1.71 -0.04
C VAL A 125 -17.68 0.37 -0.60
N VAL A 126 -18.96 0.05 -0.49
CA VAL A 126 -19.55 -1.21 -0.99
C VAL A 126 -19.44 -1.28 -2.52
N ASP A 127 -19.81 -0.22 -3.24
CA ASP A 127 -19.70 -0.17 -4.71
C ASP A 127 -18.24 -0.38 -5.18
N ILE A 128 -17.28 0.32 -4.58
CA ILE A 128 -15.87 0.17 -4.90
C ILE A 128 -15.39 -1.25 -4.61
N THR A 129 -15.81 -1.85 -3.50
CA THR A 129 -15.44 -3.22 -3.10
C THR A 129 -15.84 -4.22 -4.19
N TRP A 130 -17.06 -4.16 -4.69
CA TRP A 130 -17.53 -5.09 -5.72
C TRP A 130 -16.96 -4.80 -7.10
N ARG A 131 -16.78 -3.54 -7.46
CA ARG A 131 -16.09 -3.17 -8.71
C ARG A 131 -14.63 -3.66 -8.73
N LEU A 132 -13.97 -3.68 -7.57
CA LEU A 132 -12.62 -4.25 -7.44
C LEU A 132 -12.66 -5.78 -7.56
N THR A 133 -13.67 -6.44 -6.96
CA THR A 133 -13.87 -7.90 -7.04
C THR A 133 -14.08 -8.36 -8.48
N ASP A 134 -14.91 -7.63 -9.24
CA ASP A 134 -15.27 -7.97 -10.62
C ASP A 134 -14.22 -7.53 -11.66
N HIS A 135 -13.19 -6.80 -11.23
CA HIS A 135 -12.21 -6.26 -12.16
C HIS A 135 -11.26 -7.34 -12.69
N THR A 136 -11.36 -7.67 -13.99
CA THR A 136 -10.67 -8.79 -14.63
C THR A 136 -9.17 -8.84 -14.36
N VAL A 137 -8.46 -7.71 -14.48
CA VAL A 137 -7.00 -7.65 -14.25
C VAL A 137 -6.66 -7.93 -12.80
N LEU A 138 -7.39 -7.32 -11.85
CA LEU A 138 -7.19 -7.53 -10.40
C LEU A 138 -7.43 -8.99 -10.05
N HIS A 139 -8.56 -9.53 -10.49
CA HIS A 139 -8.91 -10.94 -10.30
C HIS A 139 -7.82 -11.86 -10.84
N THR A 140 -7.40 -11.67 -12.09
CA THR A 140 -6.38 -12.51 -12.75
C THR A 140 -5.05 -12.46 -11.99
N VAL A 141 -4.55 -11.25 -11.65
CA VAL A 141 -3.26 -11.11 -10.95
C VAL A 141 -3.30 -11.71 -9.56
N LEU A 142 -4.35 -11.43 -8.78
CA LEU A 142 -4.45 -11.90 -7.40
C LEU A 142 -4.65 -13.41 -7.29
N HIS A 143 -5.33 -14.04 -8.26
CA HIS A 143 -5.57 -15.49 -8.24
C HIS A 143 -4.47 -16.31 -8.91
N GLN A 144 -3.78 -15.77 -9.91
CA GLN A 144 -2.73 -16.49 -10.64
C GLN A 144 -1.31 -16.24 -10.11
N SER A 145 -1.10 -15.23 -9.26
CA SER A 145 0.20 -14.94 -8.68
C SER A 145 0.16 -14.93 -7.15
N PRO A 146 0.37 -16.10 -6.50
CA PRO A 146 0.37 -16.19 -5.04
C PRO A 146 1.39 -15.25 -4.37
N GLU A 147 2.53 -15.01 -5.04
CA GLU A 147 3.58 -14.14 -4.53
C GLU A 147 3.14 -12.67 -4.55
N VAL A 148 2.54 -12.20 -5.65
CA VAL A 148 1.99 -10.85 -5.74
C VAL A 148 0.84 -10.68 -4.73
N PHE A 149 -0.04 -11.69 -4.59
CA PHE A 149 -1.10 -11.70 -3.59
C PHE A 149 -0.53 -11.57 -2.17
N ARG A 150 0.47 -12.40 -1.82
CA ARG A 150 1.11 -12.38 -0.51
C ARG A 150 1.74 -11.03 -0.19
N ILE A 151 2.49 -10.45 -1.12
CA ILE A 151 3.14 -9.15 -0.93
C ILE A 151 2.09 -8.06 -0.80
N TYR A 152 1.09 -8.06 -1.67
CA TYR A 152 0.12 -6.98 -1.80
C TYR A 152 -0.93 -6.98 -0.68
N VAL A 153 -1.36 -8.17 -0.24
CA VAL A 153 -2.45 -8.33 0.72
C VAL A 153 -1.95 -8.58 2.14
N LEU A 154 -0.85 -9.35 2.31
CA LEU A 154 -0.47 -9.90 3.62
C LEU A 154 0.77 -9.27 4.24
N THR A 155 1.67 -8.65 3.47
CA THR A 155 3.00 -8.33 4.00
C THR A 155 3.11 -6.89 4.50
N ARG A 156 2.45 -5.94 3.89
CA ARG A 156 2.48 -4.52 4.30
C ARG A 156 1.36 -3.73 3.66
N LEU A 157 0.97 -2.62 4.28
CA LEU A 157 0.12 -1.62 3.65
C LEU A 157 0.80 -1.11 2.36
N GLY A 158 0.22 -1.48 1.22
CA GLY A 158 0.67 -1.04 -0.10
C GLY A 158 0.33 0.43 -0.37
N THR A 159 0.87 0.97 -1.45
CA THR A 159 0.62 2.37 -1.85
C THR A 159 -0.86 2.65 -2.08
N SER A 160 -1.60 1.74 -2.73
CA SER A 160 -3.04 1.89 -2.96
C SER A 160 -3.85 1.86 -1.66
N GLN A 161 -3.52 0.96 -0.72
CA GLN A 161 -4.21 0.89 0.57
C GLN A 161 -4.03 2.17 1.38
N ARG A 162 -2.82 2.75 1.40
CA ARG A 162 -2.56 4.04 2.05
C ARG A 162 -3.39 5.15 1.41
N ALA A 163 -3.40 5.24 0.08
CA ALA A 163 -4.18 6.24 -0.63
C ALA A 163 -5.69 6.09 -0.36
N LEU A 164 -6.21 4.86 -0.30
CA LEU A 164 -7.61 4.60 0.07
C LEU A 164 -7.89 5.01 1.53
N ILE A 165 -6.99 4.72 2.47
CA ILE A 165 -7.12 5.17 3.86
C ILE A 165 -7.11 6.70 3.94
N ASP A 166 -6.24 7.39 3.21
CA ASP A 166 -6.17 8.84 3.21
C ASP A 166 -7.48 9.46 2.70
N VAL A 167 -8.05 8.94 1.61
CA VAL A 167 -9.34 9.35 1.07
C VAL A 167 -10.46 9.11 2.09
N LEU A 168 -10.56 7.89 2.64
CA LEU A 168 -11.56 7.55 3.66
C LEU A 168 -11.41 8.41 4.91
N THR A 169 -10.19 8.69 5.34
CA THR A 169 -9.89 9.56 6.49
C THR A 169 -10.47 10.95 6.28
N ALA A 170 -10.31 11.54 5.09
CA ALA A 170 -10.86 12.85 4.77
C ALA A 170 -12.40 12.85 4.79
N HIS A 171 -13.05 11.80 4.24
CA HIS A 171 -14.51 11.64 4.30
C HIS A 171 -15.00 11.53 5.76
N ILE A 172 -14.40 10.64 6.54
CA ILE A 172 -14.79 10.38 7.93
C ILE A 172 -14.62 11.62 8.80
N ALA A 173 -13.47 12.32 8.71
CA ALA A 173 -13.22 13.54 9.47
C ALA A 173 -14.28 14.62 9.21
N ARG A 174 -14.68 14.78 7.94
CA ARG A 174 -15.74 15.73 7.58
C ARG A 174 -17.11 15.30 8.12
N LEU A 175 -17.45 14.01 8.00
CA LEU A 175 -18.73 13.48 8.47
C LEU A 175 -18.83 13.49 9.99
N GLN A 176 -17.72 13.36 10.72
CA GLN A 176 -17.67 13.57 12.17
C GLN A 176 -18.03 15.01 12.56
N GLN A 177 -17.54 16.01 11.81
CA GLN A 177 -17.90 17.42 12.04
C GLN A 177 -19.39 17.68 11.82
N GLN A 178 -20.06 16.86 11.01
CA GLN A 178 -21.50 16.92 10.74
C GLN A 178 -22.32 16.09 11.73
N GLY A 179 -21.69 15.33 12.65
CA GLY A 179 -22.37 14.42 13.55
C GLY A 179 -22.89 13.13 12.92
N GLU A 180 -22.48 12.86 11.67
CA GLU A 180 -22.91 11.68 10.90
C GLU A 180 -22.11 10.41 11.24
N VAL A 181 -20.89 10.57 11.74
CA VAL A 181 -19.99 9.47 12.09
C VAL A 181 -19.55 9.63 13.55
N ARG A 182 -19.49 8.51 14.26
CA ARG A 182 -19.07 8.45 15.66
C ARG A 182 -17.71 9.11 15.93
N ALA A 183 -17.49 9.54 17.15
CA ALA A 183 -16.20 10.04 17.61
C ALA A 183 -15.11 8.94 17.54
N GLY A 184 -13.88 9.35 17.29
CA GLY A 184 -12.70 8.49 17.19
C GLY A 184 -11.67 9.09 16.25
N GLU A 185 -10.48 8.48 16.21
CA GLU A 185 -9.42 8.91 15.29
C GLU A 185 -9.81 8.55 13.85
N PRO A 186 -9.95 9.52 12.93
CA PRO A 186 -10.45 9.25 11.57
C PRO A 186 -9.65 8.21 10.80
N ALA A 187 -8.32 8.21 10.92
CA ALA A 187 -7.46 7.26 10.24
C ALA A 187 -7.64 5.82 10.77
N GLN A 188 -7.93 5.65 12.06
CA GLN A 188 -8.23 4.34 12.63
C GLN A 188 -9.58 3.81 12.12
N LEU A 189 -10.60 4.69 12.08
CA LEU A 189 -11.91 4.32 11.53
C LEU A 189 -11.79 3.95 10.04
N ALA A 190 -11.10 4.76 9.26
CA ALA A 190 -10.82 4.50 7.85
C ALA A 190 -10.11 3.15 7.63
N THR A 191 -9.13 2.85 8.47
CA THR A 191 -8.40 1.58 8.40
C THR A 191 -9.33 0.40 8.68
N MET A 192 -10.20 0.48 9.68
CA MET A 192 -11.18 -0.58 9.96
C MET A 192 -12.20 -0.75 8.84
N VAL A 193 -12.70 0.33 8.27
CA VAL A 193 -13.58 0.28 7.09
C VAL A 193 -12.90 -0.46 5.93
N LEU A 194 -11.64 -0.13 5.64
CA LEU A 194 -10.86 -0.80 4.60
C LEU A 194 -10.68 -2.31 4.91
N LEU A 195 -10.35 -2.67 6.15
CA LEU A 195 -10.16 -4.07 6.55
C LEU A 195 -11.46 -4.88 6.43
N MET A 196 -12.60 -4.31 6.80
CA MET A 196 -13.91 -4.96 6.64
C MET A 196 -14.23 -5.19 5.17
N ALA A 197 -14.05 -4.18 4.32
CA ALA A 197 -14.24 -4.28 2.88
C ALA A 197 -13.31 -5.32 2.24
N GLN A 198 -12.02 -5.33 2.60
CA GLN A 198 -11.05 -6.31 2.12
C GLN A 198 -11.39 -7.73 2.56
N SER A 199 -11.84 -7.93 3.80
CA SER A 199 -12.26 -9.23 4.30
C SER A 199 -13.45 -9.77 3.52
N ALA A 200 -14.48 -8.95 3.28
CA ALA A 200 -15.65 -9.33 2.49
C ALA A 200 -15.24 -9.71 1.05
N MET A 201 -14.42 -8.88 0.39
CA MET A 201 -13.92 -9.14 -0.96
C MET A 201 -13.14 -10.45 -1.05
N GLN A 202 -12.22 -10.71 -0.10
CA GLN A 202 -11.38 -11.91 -0.12
C GLN A 202 -12.15 -13.19 0.20
N SER A 203 -13.19 -13.08 1.00
CA SER A 203 -14.00 -14.22 1.47
C SER A 203 -15.21 -14.50 0.58
N ALA A 204 -15.57 -13.62 -0.34
CA ALA A 204 -16.79 -13.71 -1.14
C ALA A 204 -16.99 -15.09 -1.78
N GLY A 205 -15.95 -15.61 -2.47
CA GLY A 205 -16.01 -16.94 -3.08
C GLY A 205 -16.13 -18.10 -2.09
N ILE A 206 -15.58 -17.94 -0.88
CA ILE A 206 -15.60 -18.98 0.18
C ILE A 206 -16.97 -19.06 0.83
N VAL A 207 -17.61 -17.90 1.06
CA VAL A 207 -18.89 -17.82 1.76
C VAL A 207 -20.11 -17.90 0.84
N ALA A 208 -19.92 -17.88 -0.47
CA ALA A 208 -20.97 -17.88 -1.49
C ALA A 208 -22.06 -18.96 -1.30
N PRO A 209 -21.80 -20.18 -0.75
CA PRO A 209 -22.86 -21.15 -0.46
C PRO A 209 -23.80 -20.75 0.68
N ILE A 210 -23.44 -19.74 1.50
CA ILE A 210 -24.22 -19.28 2.68
C ILE A 210 -24.72 -17.85 2.44
N LEU A 211 -23.85 -16.99 1.94
CA LEU A 211 -24.12 -15.58 1.61
C LEU A 211 -23.72 -15.38 0.14
N ASP A 212 -24.67 -15.18 -0.72
CA ASP A 212 -24.35 -14.81 -2.09
C ASP A 212 -23.77 -13.37 -2.16
N THR A 213 -23.42 -12.92 -3.35
CA THR A 213 -22.79 -11.60 -3.50
C THR A 213 -23.72 -10.46 -3.07
N HIS A 214 -25.03 -10.60 -3.27
CA HIS A 214 -26.01 -9.58 -2.87
C HIS A 214 -26.14 -9.56 -1.35
N ASP A 215 -26.39 -10.72 -0.74
CA ASP A 215 -26.51 -10.85 0.71
C ASP A 215 -25.25 -10.36 1.43
N LEU A 216 -24.06 -10.74 0.92
CA LEU A 216 -22.79 -10.28 1.49
C LEU A 216 -22.59 -8.75 1.34
N SER A 217 -23.10 -8.17 0.25
CA SER A 217 -23.10 -6.71 0.05
C SER A 217 -23.95 -6.00 1.11
N ASP A 218 -25.16 -6.51 1.35
CA ASP A 218 -26.09 -5.94 2.31
C ASP A 218 -25.56 -6.07 3.75
N GLU A 219 -24.99 -7.21 4.09
CA GLU A 219 -24.36 -7.44 5.39
C GLU A 219 -23.12 -6.56 5.59
N LEU A 220 -22.30 -6.36 4.56
CA LEU A 220 -21.17 -5.44 4.62
C LEU A 220 -21.67 -3.99 4.84
N ALA A 221 -22.68 -3.56 4.10
CA ALA A 221 -23.30 -2.24 4.27
C ALA A 221 -23.84 -2.06 5.68
N HIS A 222 -24.55 -3.07 6.21
CA HIS A 222 -25.10 -3.06 7.56
C HIS A 222 -23.98 -2.95 8.61
N ALA A 223 -22.95 -3.76 8.50
CA ALA A 223 -21.80 -3.76 9.41
C ALA A 223 -21.05 -2.42 9.41
N LEU A 224 -20.80 -1.85 8.22
CA LEU A 224 -20.14 -0.54 8.08
C LEU A 224 -21.00 0.59 8.66
N ASN A 225 -22.32 0.59 8.39
CA ASN A 225 -23.23 1.57 8.96
C ASN A 225 -23.27 1.49 10.50
N GLY A 226 -23.35 0.29 11.07
CA GLY A 226 -23.32 0.08 12.52
C GLY A 226 -21.97 0.50 13.13
N TYR A 227 -20.87 0.17 12.50
CA TYR A 227 -19.53 0.53 12.97
C TYR A 227 -19.30 2.05 13.00
N LEU A 228 -19.82 2.78 12.02
CA LEU A 228 -19.64 4.23 11.87
C LEU A 228 -20.73 5.05 12.57
N ALA A 229 -21.81 4.43 13.07
CA ALA A 229 -22.92 5.14 13.72
C ALA A 229 -22.46 5.98 14.92
N PRO A 230 -23.00 7.22 15.09
CA PRO A 230 -22.75 8.10 16.24
C PRO A 230 -23.07 7.47 17.58
#